data_167ffb11027522dee41c723fbb5073f0
#
_entry.id   167ffb11027522dee41c723fbb5073f0
#
_cell.length_a   1.000
_cell.length_b   1.000
_cell.length_c   1.000
_cell.angle_alpha   90.00
_cell.angle_beta   90.00
_cell.angle_gamma   90.00
#
_symmetry.space_group_name_H-M   'P 1'
#
loop_
_entity.id
_entity.type
_entity.pdbx_description
1 polymer ?
#
loop_
_entity_poly.entity_id
_entity_poly.type
_entity_poly.pdbx_seq_one_letter_code
_entity_poly.pdbx_strand_id
1 'polypeptide(L)'
;MTSLQKQWVVLLIAFCPLLANAQIRYGDVAQEIALPAVNGDTLKLSSLKGKVVLLDFWASWCGPCRVANKGLVKLYGKYKSKGFEIFGVSFDKDKSDWKKAIAKDKITWLQVNDDGGWEAPTAISWGIDAIPTSYLIDRNGKLIAMDLTGKELEKKLKEILED
;
A
#
# COMPACT_ATOMS: atom_id res chain seq x y z
N MET A 1 28.69 68.38 -9.91
CA MET A 1 28.73 67.42 -8.77
C MET A 1 27.57 66.49 -8.96
N THR A 2 27.78 65.35 -9.57
CA THR A 2 26.73 64.36 -9.93
C THR A 2 26.82 63.19 -8.99
N SER A 3 25.79 63.02 -8.20
CA SER A 3 25.60 61.91 -7.26
C SER A 3 25.22 60.63 -8.01
N LEU A 4 26.09 59.62 -8.05
CA LEU A 4 25.75 58.27 -8.52
C LEU A 4 25.00 57.51 -7.43
N GLN A 5 23.68 57.34 -7.63
CA GLN A 5 22.87 56.43 -6.82
C GLN A 5 23.15 54.99 -7.27
N LYS A 6 23.84 54.25 -6.42
CA LYS A 6 24.02 52.77 -6.56
C LYS A 6 22.68 52.11 -6.23
N GLN A 7 21.98 51.63 -7.26
CA GLN A 7 20.82 50.74 -7.08
C GLN A 7 21.30 49.32 -6.77
N TRP A 8 21.05 48.88 -5.56
CA TRP A 8 21.25 47.47 -5.16
C TRP A 8 20.05 46.67 -5.65
N VAL A 9 20.22 45.88 -6.71
CA VAL A 9 19.24 44.90 -7.15
C VAL A 9 19.35 43.70 -6.21
N VAL A 10 18.44 43.57 -5.26
CA VAL A 10 18.30 42.39 -4.42
C VAL A 10 17.58 41.31 -5.25
N LEU A 11 18.32 40.34 -5.75
CA LEU A 11 17.81 39.16 -6.40
C LEU A 11 17.18 38.25 -5.33
N LEU A 12 15.86 38.32 -5.16
CA LEU A 12 15.11 37.36 -4.36
C LEU A 12 15.07 36.02 -5.13
N ILE A 13 16.00 35.12 -4.79
CA ILE A 13 15.94 33.72 -5.23
C ILE A 13 14.77 33.10 -4.48
N ALA A 14 13.65 32.92 -5.18
CA ALA A 14 12.53 32.15 -4.68
C ALA A 14 12.98 30.69 -4.52
N PHE A 15 13.24 30.29 -3.28
CA PHE A 15 13.48 28.91 -2.91
C PHE A 15 12.15 28.15 -3.01
N CYS A 16 11.88 27.61 -4.20
CA CYS A 16 10.75 26.69 -4.39
C CYS A 16 11.16 25.34 -3.77
N PRO A 17 10.54 24.90 -2.66
CA PRO A 17 10.78 23.57 -2.16
C PRO A 17 10.25 22.57 -3.20
N LEU A 18 11.14 21.92 -3.91
CA LEU A 18 10.82 20.71 -4.67
C LEU A 18 10.26 19.70 -3.67
N LEU A 19 8.95 19.55 -3.65
CA LEU A 19 8.29 18.42 -3.01
C LEU A 19 8.71 17.17 -3.77
N ALA A 20 9.86 16.63 -3.38
CA ALA A 20 10.30 15.32 -3.85
C ALA A 20 9.28 14.30 -3.31
N ASN A 21 8.41 13.80 -4.17
CA ASN A 21 7.67 12.57 -3.89
C ASN A 21 8.71 11.49 -3.61
N ALA A 22 8.90 11.15 -2.35
CA ALA A 22 9.83 10.11 -1.95
C ALA A 22 9.31 8.79 -2.51
N GLN A 23 9.92 8.31 -3.58
CA GLN A 23 9.65 6.96 -4.09
C GLN A 23 9.90 5.95 -2.98
N ILE A 24 8.91 5.11 -2.73
CA ILE A 24 8.99 4.01 -1.77
C ILE A 24 10.08 3.03 -2.20
N ARG A 25 11.02 2.73 -1.30
CA ARG A 25 12.18 1.88 -1.57
C ARG A 25 12.26 0.70 -0.62
N TYR A 26 12.95 -0.34 -1.03
CA TYR A 26 13.29 -1.45 -0.13
C TYR A 26 14.04 -0.95 1.11
N GLY A 27 13.62 -1.43 2.28
CA GLY A 27 14.16 -1.03 3.57
C GLY A 27 13.50 0.20 4.20
N ASP A 28 12.69 0.96 3.45
CA ASP A 28 11.93 2.07 4.00
C ASP A 28 10.85 1.55 4.96
N VAL A 29 10.53 2.36 5.95
CA VAL A 29 9.38 2.10 6.82
C VAL A 29 8.11 2.35 6.02
N ALA A 30 7.18 1.38 6.06
CA ALA A 30 5.89 1.50 5.40
C ALA A 30 5.14 2.75 5.87
N GLN A 31 4.63 3.53 4.93
CA GLN A 31 3.79 4.69 5.26
C GLN A 31 2.50 4.22 5.90
N GLU A 32 1.98 5.00 6.85
CA GLU A 32 0.72 4.66 7.51
C GLU A 32 -0.47 4.70 6.55
N ILE A 33 -1.34 3.71 6.72
CA ILE A 33 -2.66 3.66 6.08
C ILE A 33 -3.67 3.49 7.20
N ALA A 34 -4.65 4.40 7.26
CA ALA A 34 -5.74 4.35 8.22
C ALA A 34 -7.06 4.59 7.46
N LEU A 35 -7.79 3.52 7.17
CA LEU A 35 -8.95 3.54 6.29
C LEU A 35 -10.12 2.72 6.87
N PRO A 36 -11.36 3.00 6.42
CA PRO A 36 -12.53 2.25 6.86
C PRO A 36 -12.51 0.81 6.33
N ALA A 37 -12.76 -0.13 7.23
CA ALA A 37 -12.94 -1.55 6.95
C ALA A 37 -14.38 -1.87 6.49
N VAL A 38 -14.62 -3.14 6.18
CA VAL A 38 -15.94 -3.64 5.72
C VAL A 38 -17.07 -3.36 6.73
N ASN A 39 -16.76 -3.38 8.02
CA ASN A 39 -17.70 -3.09 9.13
C ASN A 39 -17.80 -1.59 9.48
N GLY A 40 -17.00 -0.74 8.83
CA GLY A 40 -16.95 0.71 9.07
C GLY A 40 -15.92 1.18 10.09
N ASP A 41 -15.29 0.27 10.83
CA ASP A 41 -14.21 0.62 11.76
C ASP A 41 -12.95 1.06 10.99
N THR A 42 -12.17 1.96 11.56
CA THR A 42 -10.89 2.34 10.97
C THR A 42 -9.82 1.33 11.33
N LEU A 43 -9.22 0.69 10.31
CA LEU A 43 -8.03 -0.15 10.47
C LEU A 43 -6.77 0.63 10.12
N LYS A 44 -5.72 0.40 10.89
CA LYS A 44 -4.40 1.01 10.70
C LYS A 44 -3.37 -0.06 10.32
N LEU A 45 -2.56 0.22 9.30
CA LEU A 45 -1.47 -0.67 8.92
C LEU A 45 -0.48 -0.87 10.06
N SER A 46 -0.19 0.19 10.82
CA SER A 46 0.71 0.15 11.99
C SER A 46 0.23 -0.77 13.12
N SER A 47 -1.06 -1.12 13.18
CA SER A 47 -1.58 -2.07 14.17
C SER A 47 -1.10 -3.51 13.93
N LEU A 48 -0.49 -3.77 12.78
CA LEU A 48 0.03 -5.09 12.39
C LEU A 48 1.53 -5.26 12.67
N LYS A 49 2.18 -4.31 13.36
CA LYS A 49 3.58 -4.50 13.80
C LYS A 49 3.75 -5.82 14.54
N GLY A 50 4.87 -6.49 14.29
CA GLY A 50 5.14 -7.83 14.81
C GLY A 50 4.70 -8.96 13.87
N LYS A 51 3.91 -8.67 12.84
CA LYS A 51 3.55 -9.62 11.78
C LYS A 51 4.31 -9.33 10.49
N VAL A 52 4.43 -10.35 9.64
CA VAL A 52 4.79 -10.18 8.23
C VAL A 52 3.51 -9.85 7.47
N VAL A 53 3.48 -8.71 6.78
CA VAL A 53 2.26 -8.19 6.16
C VAL A 53 2.43 -8.10 4.64
N LEU A 54 1.50 -8.67 3.89
CA LEU A 54 1.31 -8.34 2.48
C LEU A 54 0.32 -7.19 2.39
N LEU A 55 0.80 -6.01 2.03
CA LEU A 55 -0.03 -4.87 1.66
C LEU A 55 -0.39 -5.03 0.19
N ASP A 56 -1.67 -5.19 -0.12
CA ASP A 56 -2.17 -5.52 -1.45
C ASP A 56 -3.16 -4.47 -1.95
N PHE A 57 -2.82 -3.79 -3.04
CA PHE A 57 -3.68 -2.79 -3.69
C PHE A 57 -4.45 -3.44 -4.84
N TRP A 58 -5.77 -3.35 -4.78
CA TRP A 58 -6.65 -4.05 -5.70
C TRP A 58 -7.99 -3.33 -5.93
N ALA A 59 -8.85 -3.90 -6.76
CA ALA A 59 -10.25 -3.48 -6.88
C ALA A 59 -11.12 -4.63 -7.41
N SER A 60 -12.43 -4.54 -7.20
CA SER A 60 -13.41 -5.54 -7.66
C SER A 60 -13.46 -5.67 -9.20
N TRP A 61 -13.22 -4.59 -9.88
CA TRP A 61 -13.20 -4.49 -11.35
C TRP A 61 -11.85 -4.91 -11.97
N CYS A 62 -10.81 -5.12 -11.16
CA CYS A 62 -9.48 -5.54 -11.62
C CYS A 62 -9.45 -7.07 -11.83
N GLY A 63 -9.57 -7.52 -13.08
CA GLY A 63 -9.54 -8.93 -13.43
C GLY A 63 -8.30 -9.69 -12.93
N PRO A 64 -7.07 -9.22 -13.19
CA PRO A 64 -5.85 -9.82 -12.66
C PRO A 64 -5.82 -9.92 -11.13
N CYS A 65 -6.29 -8.89 -10.41
CA CYS A 65 -6.39 -8.91 -8.94
C CYS A 65 -7.28 -10.05 -8.45
N ARG A 66 -8.45 -10.24 -9.11
CA ARG A 66 -9.40 -11.31 -8.80
C ARG A 66 -8.83 -12.71 -9.02
N VAL A 67 -7.90 -12.85 -9.97
CA VAL A 67 -7.14 -14.10 -10.18
C VAL A 67 -6.12 -14.29 -9.07
N ALA A 68 -5.37 -13.25 -8.70
CA ALA A 68 -4.38 -13.29 -7.62
C ALA A 68 -5.01 -13.66 -6.27
N ASN A 69 -6.19 -13.11 -5.95
CA ASN A 69 -6.94 -13.39 -4.72
C ASN A 69 -7.13 -14.90 -4.47
N LYS A 70 -7.37 -15.69 -5.52
CA LYS A 70 -7.55 -17.16 -5.39
C LYS A 70 -6.28 -17.85 -4.89
N GLY A 71 -5.11 -17.35 -5.28
CA GLY A 71 -3.82 -17.81 -4.77
C GLY A 71 -3.58 -17.36 -3.33
N LEU A 72 -3.89 -16.08 -3.04
CA LEU A 72 -3.72 -15.49 -1.72
C LEU A 72 -4.60 -16.19 -0.66
N VAL A 73 -5.82 -16.62 -1.00
CA VAL A 73 -6.67 -17.40 -0.08
C VAL A 73 -5.96 -18.65 0.44
N LYS A 74 -5.25 -19.36 -0.45
CA LYS A 74 -4.50 -20.58 -0.07
C LYS A 74 -3.30 -20.24 0.80
N LEU A 75 -2.52 -19.23 0.41
CA LEU A 75 -1.34 -18.80 1.17
C LEU A 75 -1.72 -18.24 2.54
N TYR A 76 -2.77 -17.44 2.61
CA TYR A 76 -3.26 -16.89 3.87
C TYR A 76 -3.72 -17.99 4.83
N GLY A 77 -4.47 -18.98 4.34
CA GLY A 77 -4.85 -20.15 5.13
C GLY A 77 -3.67 -20.94 5.71
N LYS A 78 -2.55 -21.02 4.95
CA LYS A 78 -1.34 -21.74 5.36
C LYS A 78 -0.48 -20.98 6.37
N TYR A 79 -0.37 -19.65 6.23
CA TYR A 79 0.61 -18.86 6.97
C TYR A 79 0.03 -17.91 8.03
N LYS A 80 -1.29 -17.68 8.08
CA LYS A 80 -1.94 -16.81 9.06
C LYS A 80 -1.55 -17.15 10.51
N SER A 81 -1.60 -18.41 10.88
CA SER A 81 -1.25 -18.88 12.23
C SER A 81 0.23 -18.74 12.57
N LYS A 82 1.07 -18.52 11.56
CA LYS A 82 2.53 -18.32 11.69
C LYS A 82 2.94 -16.84 11.77
N GLY A 83 1.97 -15.93 11.85
CA GLY A 83 2.24 -14.50 11.95
C GLY A 83 2.25 -13.75 10.61
N PHE A 84 1.65 -14.34 9.56
CA PHE A 84 1.38 -13.66 8.29
C PHE A 84 0.01 -12.97 8.32
N GLU A 85 -0.05 -11.77 7.76
CA GLU A 85 -1.31 -11.05 7.56
C GLU A 85 -1.36 -10.45 6.15
N ILE A 86 -2.57 -10.24 5.63
CA ILE A 86 -2.79 -9.47 4.40
C ILE A 86 -3.64 -8.25 4.75
N PHE A 87 -3.19 -7.09 4.30
CA PHE A 87 -3.90 -5.82 4.40
C PHE A 87 -4.27 -5.37 3.00
N GLY A 88 -5.50 -5.68 2.58
CA GLY A 88 -6.00 -5.33 1.25
C GLY A 88 -6.58 -3.92 1.24
N VAL A 89 -6.09 -3.08 0.33
CA VAL A 89 -6.59 -1.72 0.08
C VAL A 89 -7.32 -1.72 -1.25
N SER A 90 -8.62 -1.52 -1.21
CA SER A 90 -9.45 -1.45 -2.41
C SER A 90 -9.60 -0.01 -2.89
N PHE A 91 -9.49 0.19 -4.19
CA PHE A 91 -9.80 1.44 -4.88
C PHE A 91 -11.21 1.48 -5.50
N ASP A 92 -12.11 0.65 -5.00
CA ASP A 92 -13.50 0.66 -5.45
C ASP A 92 -14.22 1.94 -5.01
N LYS A 93 -14.87 2.63 -5.96
CA LYS A 93 -15.76 3.75 -5.67
C LYS A 93 -17.10 3.27 -5.12
N ASP A 94 -17.55 2.08 -5.52
CA ASP A 94 -18.76 1.43 -5.02
C ASP A 94 -18.43 0.37 -3.98
N LYS A 95 -18.76 0.66 -2.73
CA LYS A 95 -18.57 -0.26 -1.60
C LYS A 95 -19.40 -1.54 -1.71
N SER A 96 -20.51 -1.53 -2.45
CA SER A 96 -21.32 -2.73 -2.70
C SER A 96 -20.57 -3.73 -3.56
N ASP A 97 -19.95 -3.26 -4.65
CA ASP A 97 -19.19 -4.13 -5.56
C ASP A 97 -17.93 -4.67 -4.90
N TRP A 98 -17.23 -3.83 -4.11
CA TRP A 98 -16.14 -4.28 -3.26
C TRP A 98 -16.55 -5.43 -2.31
N LYS A 99 -17.65 -5.24 -1.55
CA LYS A 99 -18.15 -6.27 -0.61
C LYS A 99 -18.56 -7.55 -1.33
N LYS A 100 -19.22 -7.45 -2.49
CA LYS A 100 -19.58 -8.61 -3.35
C LYS A 100 -18.31 -9.35 -3.80
N ALA A 101 -17.26 -8.60 -4.19
CA ALA A 101 -16.01 -9.18 -4.63
C ALA A 101 -15.29 -9.92 -3.49
N ILE A 102 -15.22 -9.35 -2.30
CA ILE A 102 -14.69 -10.00 -1.09
C ILE A 102 -15.38 -11.35 -0.87
N ALA A 103 -16.70 -11.36 -0.87
CA ALA A 103 -17.47 -12.58 -0.64
C ALA A 103 -17.24 -13.62 -1.76
N LYS A 104 -17.28 -13.20 -3.03
CA LYS A 104 -17.10 -14.07 -4.20
C LYS A 104 -15.72 -14.71 -4.24
N ASP A 105 -14.67 -13.97 -3.89
CA ASP A 105 -13.30 -14.45 -3.89
C ASP A 105 -12.92 -15.18 -2.60
N LYS A 106 -13.83 -15.26 -1.63
CA LYS A 106 -13.62 -15.89 -0.31
C LYS A 106 -12.47 -15.25 0.47
N ILE A 107 -12.36 -13.92 0.37
CA ILE A 107 -11.37 -13.13 1.10
C ILE A 107 -11.73 -13.13 2.57
N THR A 108 -10.78 -13.50 3.44
CA THR A 108 -10.97 -13.58 4.90
C THR A 108 -9.94 -12.77 5.68
N TRP A 109 -9.04 -12.09 4.98
CA TRP A 109 -8.06 -11.18 5.59
C TRP A 109 -8.58 -9.76 5.68
N LEU A 110 -7.81 -8.88 6.30
CA LEU A 110 -8.19 -7.49 6.54
C LEU A 110 -8.39 -6.73 5.22
N GLN A 111 -9.50 -6.01 5.15
CA GLN A 111 -9.88 -5.24 3.97
C GLN A 111 -10.29 -3.84 4.36
N VAL A 112 -9.70 -2.86 3.68
CA VAL A 112 -10.06 -1.44 3.78
C VAL A 112 -10.37 -0.87 2.40
N ASN A 113 -11.08 0.24 2.35
CA ASN A 113 -11.46 0.88 1.11
C ASN A 113 -11.07 2.36 1.11
N ASP A 114 -10.37 2.78 0.05
CA ASP A 114 -10.12 4.17 -0.31
C ASP A 114 -10.90 4.48 -1.59
N ASP A 115 -12.07 5.08 -1.45
CA ASP A 115 -13.08 5.20 -2.51
C ASP A 115 -12.79 6.26 -3.59
N GLY A 116 -11.60 6.88 -3.53
CA GLY A 116 -11.12 7.83 -4.55
C GLY A 116 -10.71 7.19 -5.88
N GLY A 117 -10.65 5.87 -5.99
CA GLY A 117 -10.13 5.20 -7.19
C GLY A 117 -8.64 5.54 -7.41
N TRP A 118 -8.27 5.93 -8.64
CA TRP A 118 -6.90 6.37 -8.95
C TRP A 118 -6.50 7.71 -8.32
N GLU A 119 -7.48 8.49 -7.86
CA GLU A 119 -7.27 9.76 -7.17
C GLU A 119 -7.28 9.59 -5.65
N ALA A 120 -7.37 8.35 -5.17
CA ALA A 120 -7.34 8.02 -3.77
C ALA A 120 -6.04 8.51 -3.10
N PRO A 121 -6.11 9.12 -1.91
CA PRO A 121 -4.93 9.57 -1.18
C PRO A 121 -3.86 8.49 -1.01
N THR A 122 -4.26 7.22 -0.80
CA THR A 122 -3.32 6.11 -0.70
C THR A 122 -2.67 5.77 -2.05
N ALA A 123 -3.40 5.86 -3.18
CA ALA A 123 -2.81 5.65 -4.49
C ALA A 123 -1.70 6.67 -4.75
N ILE A 124 -1.97 7.96 -4.44
CA ILE A 124 -1.02 9.05 -4.64
C ILE A 124 0.19 8.92 -3.71
N SER A 125 -0.04 8.70 -2.41
CA SER A 125 1.04 8.66 -1.42
C SER A 125 1.96 7.43 -1.56
N TRP A 126 1.42 6.30 -2.04
CA TRP A 126 2.15 5.08 -2.30
C TRP A 126 2.66 4.98 -3.74
N GLY A 127 2.35 5.95 -4.60
CA GLY A 127 2.78 5.97 -6.01
C GLY A 127 2.20 4.80 -6.81
N ILE A 128 0.93 4.43 -6.53
CA ILE A 128 0.26 3.32 -7.21
C ILE A 128 -0.33 3.82 -8.52
N ASP A 129 0.25 3.39 -9.63
CA ASP A 129 -0.18 3.71 -10.99
C ASP A 129 -0.81 2.50 -11.74
N ALA A 130 -0.67 1.32 -11.17
CA ALA A 130 -1.27 0.07 -11.67
C ALA A 130 -1.70 -0.84 -10.52
N ILE A 131 -2.68 -1.72 -10.77
CA ILE A 131 -3.08 -2.81 -9.89
C ILE A 131 -3.21 -4.12 -10.68
N PRO A 132 -2.87 -5.30 -10.08
CA PRO A 132 -2.45 -5.45 -8.69
C PRO A 132 -1.04 -4.90 -8.44
N THR A 133 -0.83 -4.26 -7.31
CA THR A 133 0.49 -3.91 -6.78
C THR A 133 0.54 -4.33 -5.32
N SER A 134 1.64 -4.94 -4.89
CA SER A 134 1.75 -5.43 -3.53
C SER A 134 3.14 -5.21 -2.94
N TYR A 135 3.18 -4.98 -1.63
CA TYR A 135 4.41 -4.82 -0.86
C TYR A 135 4.45 -5.82 0.28
N LEU A 136 5.56 -6.53 0.44
CA LEU A 136 5.78 -7.37 1.60
C LEU A 136 6.52 -6.56 2.66
N ILE A 137 5.97 -6.54 3.86
CA ILE A 137 6.43 -5.75 5.01
C ILE A 137 6.87 -6.72 6.11
N ASP A 138 8.05 -6.50 6.69
CA ASP A 138 8.56 -7.32 7.78
C ASP A 138 7.90 -6.98 9.13
N ARG A 139 8.27 -7.73 10.19
CA ARG A 139 7.77 -7.53 11.55
C ARG A 139 8.09 -6.15 12.15
N ASN A 140 9.11 -5.47 11.62
CA ASN A 140 9.53 -4.12 12.04
C ASN A 140 8.81 -3.01 11.27
N GLY A 141 7.97 -3.38 10.29
CA GLY A 141 7.26 -2.43 9.43
C GLY A 141 8.09 -1.94 8.23
N LYS A 142 9.15 -2.64 7.83
CA LYS A 142 9.99 -2.29 6.69
C LYS A 142 9.59 -3.05 5.42
N LEU A 143 9.67 -2.39 4.30
CA LEU A 143 9.43 -2.96 2.98
C LEU A 143 10.58 -3.88 2.58
N ILE A 144 10.29 -5.15 2.34
CA ILE A 144 11.29 -6.18 2.04
C ILE A 144 11.13 -6.84 0.66
N ALA A 145 9.98 -6.68 0.04
CA ALA A 145 9.73 -7.13 -1.33
C ALA A 145 8.55 -6.38 -1.95
N MET A 146 8.44 -6.43 -3.28
CA MET A 146 7.35 -5.83 -4.05
C MET A 146 6.93 -6.81 -5.15
N ASP A 147 5.62 -6.87 -5.42
CA ASP A 147 4.98 -7.63 -6.50
C ASP A 147 5.38 -9.12 -6.59
N LEU A 148 5.67 -9.74 -5.44
CA LEU A 148 5.90 -11.16 -5.38
C LEU A 148 4.60 -11.93 -5.66
N THR A 149 4.66 -12.86 -6.59
CA THR A 149 3.50 -13.64 -7.01
C THR A 149 3.65 -15.13 -6.69
N GLY A 150 2.53 -15.76 -6.37
CA GLY A 150 2.44 -17.22 -6.31
C GLY A 150 3.60 -17.89 -5.57
N LYS A 151 4.45 -18.61 -6.31
CA LYS A 151 5.59 -19.38 -5.75
C LYS A 151 6.67 -18.52 -5.12
N GLU A 152 6.89 -17.30 -5.64
CA GLU A 152 7.91 -16.39 -5.10
C GLU A 152 7.50 -15.88 -3.73
N LEU A 153 6.24 -15.46 -3.59
CA LEU A 153 5.68 -15.06 -2.31
C LEU A 153 5.72 -16.21 -1.31
N GLU A 154 5.31 -17.43 -1.71
CA GLU A 154 5.34 -18.58 -0.84
C GLU A 154 6.76 -18.93 -0.37
N LYS A 155 7.74 -18.90 -1.28
CA LYS A 155 9.16 -19.10 -0.94
C LYS A 155 9.62 -18.08 0.09
N LYS A 156 9.29 -16.79 -0.12
CA LYS A 156 9.70 -15.70 0.78
C LYS A 156 9.04 -15.80 2.15
N LEU A 157 7.76 -16.16 2.20
CA LEU A 157 7.05 -16.39 3.46
C LEU A 157 7.64 -17.58 4.24
N LYS A 158 8.04 -18.64 3.54
CA LYS A 158 8.70 -19.80 4.16
C LYS A 158 10.03 -19.39 4.81
N GLU A 159 10.88 -18.64 4.09
CA GLU A 159 12.14 -18.12 4.65
C GLU A 159 11.94 -17.32 5.93
N ILE A 160 10.92 -16.45 5.99
CA ILE A 160 10.76 -15.50 7.10
C ILE A 160 9.99 -16.08 8.28
N LEU A 161 9.12 -17.06 8.04
CA LEU A 161 8.17 -17.55 9.03
C LEU A 161 8.48 -18.96 9.54
N GLU A 162 9.34 -19.71 8.87
CA GLU A 162 9.66 -21.11 9.20
C GLU A 162 11.13 -21.31 9.62
N ASP A 163 11.98 -20.27 9.45
CA ASP A 163 13.33 -20.22 10.00
C ASP A 163 13.30 -19.58 11.40
#